data_1df184cbab8269a382c1d74aa672eaf6
#
_entry.id   1df184cbab8269a382c1d74aa672eaf6
#
_cell.length_a   1.000
_cell.length_b   1.000
_cell.length_c   1.000
_cell.angle_alpha   90.00
_cell.angle_beta   90.00
_cell.angle_gamma   90.00
#
_symmetry.space_group_name_H-M   'P 1'
#
loop_
_entity.id
_entity.type
_entity.pdbx_description
1 polymer ?
#
loop_
_entity_poly.entity_id
_entity_poly.type
_entity_poly.pdbx_seq_one_letter_code
_entity_poly.pdbx_strand_id
1 'polypeptide(L)'
;MGSQREAAQPQQQQPQPPVQPPPSVLLLPLPLQGPINCFLKLAHLLTLSSDHLNITFLNAEFVHQRLPDLPTRLPRVNFSLFSDGVPGDDPRPPEKFASMVSFFENEVIRCLPEFLKSPAPATCLIVDGVFPAVVERAKELGIPVVYFSTLSPCCIWANSFLVPKLFDSGEVPFKKGMDLNEPVSDIPGEEEISLRWCDLPGICRTHDTTDPYIQLVLKECRELPKAQGHILNTFDDLEEHLLAELRSLCPNLYTIGPIHLHSRTRLEPVTEQRVTSNSLWQEDRNCITWLDSQPSESVIFVSFGSVVPMTIDQLIEFQYGLVNSGVRFLWVRRPGSLVGIEDSSLQVPTEILEERGFIVEWAPQEEVLAHRAIGGFLTHSGWNSTLESIVEGVPMLCWPNGIDQLVISRFVGDVWKIGIDMKDKCDRVVIEDMVRDLMVRRRDEFSKRADRLSKSAAQAVREGGSSWQGLHRLIQDIKFMRLQVHSETVPK
;
A
#
# COMPACT_ATOMS: atom_id res chain seq x y z
N MET A 1 14.60 38.39 76.59
CA MET A 1 13.94 37.34 75.79
C MET A 1 14.32 37.57 74.33
N GLY A 2 15.35 36.89 73.88
CA GLY A 2 15.85 37.03 72.52
C GLY A 2 15.21 35.98 71.60
N SER A 3 14.58 36.45 70.56
CA SER A 3 14.05 35.61 69.49
C SER A 3 15.16 35.36 68.45
N GLN A 4 15.66 34.13 68.40
CA GLN A 4 16.53 33.68 67.29
C GLN A 4 15.68 33.47 66.05
N ARG A 5 15.97 34.20 64.99
CA ARG A 5 15.48 33.91 63.63
C ARG A 5 16.41 32.84 63.01
N GLU A 6 15.87 31.65 62.83
CA GLU A 6 16.51 30.63 61.98
C GLU A 6 16.54 31.11 60.52
N ALA A 7 17.72 31.17 59.94
CA ALA A 7 17.89 31.46 58.54
C ALA A 7 17.57 30.19 57.72
N ALA A 8 16.53 30.27 56.87
CA ALA A 8 16.20 29.21 55.94
C ALA A 8 17.36 29.02 54.91
N GLN A 9 17.87 27.79 54.83
CA GLN A 9 18.85 27.40 53.85
C GLN A 9 18.21 27.41 52.44
N PRO A 10 18.88 27.91 51.38
CA PRO A 10 18.38 27.83 50.05
C PRO A 10 18.33 26.37 49.58
N GLN A 11 17.15 25.91 49.19
CA GLN A 11 16.97 24.61 48.54
C GLN A 11 17.78 24.59 47.23
N GLN A 12 18.78 23.72 47.18
CA GLN A 12 19.51 23.42 45.94
C GLN A 12 18.51 22.82 44.95
N GLN A 13 18.17 23.54 43.88
CA GLN A 13 17.46 22.99 42.75
C GLN A 13 18.30 21.88 42.14
N GLN A 14 17.81 20.64 42.18
CA GLN A 14 18.40 19.53 41.47
C GLN A 14 18.46 19.89 39.96
N PRO A 15 19.60 19.67 39.28
CA PRO A 15 19.70 19.92 37.85
C PRO A 15 18.62 19.09 37.12
N GLN A 16 17.81 19.78 36.35
CA GLN A 16 16.85 19.10 35.50
C GLN A 16 17.62 18.17 34.56
N PRO A 17 17.15 16.92 34.37
CA PRO A 17 17.79 16.01 33.45
C PRO A 17 17.82 16.66 32.04
N PRO A 18 18.90 16.48 31.27
CA PRO A 18 19.03 17.10 29.95
C PRO A 18 17.81 16.73 29.08
N VAL A 19 17.18 17.74 28.53
CA VAL A 19 16.04 17.54 27.60
C VAL A 19 16.56 16.76 26.41
N GLN A 20 16.16 15.51 26.32
CA GLN A 20 16.58 14.67 25.19
C GLN A 20 15.91 15.17 23.88
N PRO A 21 16.63 15.23 22.74
CA PRO A 21 16.03 15.62 21.47
C PRO A 21 14.91 14.63 21.11
N PRO A 22 13.87 15.05 20.34
CA PRO A 22 12.79 14.17 19.97
C PRO A 22 13.27 12.95 19.14
N PRO A 23 12.57 11.80 19.18
CA PRO A 23 12.89 10.65 18.34
C PRO A 23 12.87 11.03 16.86
N SER A 24 13.83 10.52 16.10
CA SER A 24 14.00 10.79 14.67
C SER A 24 13.72 9.52 13.87
N VAL A 25 12.70 9.57 13.02
CA VAL A 25 12.20 8.45 12.20
C VAL A 25 12.58 8.70 10.75
N LEU A 26 13.27 7.75 10.14
CA LEU A 26 13.54 7.72 8.70
C LEU A 26 12.46 6.88 8.01
N LEU A 27 11.85 7.40 6.94
CA LEU A 27 10.86 6.70 6.12
C LEU A 27 11.43 6.45 4.72
N LEU A 28 11.55 5.19 4.31
CA LEU A 28 12.10 4.80 3.01
C LEU A 28 11.08 3.98 2.22
N PRO A 29 10.28 4.61 1.36
CA PRO A 29 9.37 3.91 0.43
C PRO A 29 10.07 3.40 -0.80
N LEU A 30 9.54 2.35 -1.41
CA LEU A 30 9.79 2.05 -2.81
C LEU A 30 9.26 3.20 -3.68
N PRO A 31 10.06 3.75 -4.65
CA PRO A 31 9.66 4.92 -5.43
C PRO A 31 8.65 4.60 -6.54
N LEU A 32 7.53 3.97 -6.17
CA LEU A 32 6.36 3.69 -7.00
C LEU A 32 5.11 4.34 -6.41
N GLN A 33 4.09 4.58 -7.23
CA GLN A 33 2.85 5.27 -6.86
C GLN A 33 2.23 4.69 -5.57
N GLY A 34 2.06 3.38 -5.49
CA GLY A 34 1.41 2.72 -4.35
C GLY A 34 2.17 2.92 -3.04
N PRO A 35 3.44 2.50 -2.95
CA PRO A 35 4.27 2.71 -1.76
C PRO A 35 4.43 4.18 -1.38
N ILE A 36 4.73 5.07 -2.34
CA ILE A 36 4.85 6.50 -2.07
C ILE A 36 3.58 7.05 -1.42
N ASN A 37 2.40 6.71 -1.96
CA ASN A 37 1.12 7.14 -1.40
C ASN A 37 0.94 6.66 0.06
N CYS A 38 1.24 5.39 0.33
CA CYS A 38 1.17 4.82 1.69
C CYS A 38 2.12 5.51 2.66
N PHE A 39 3.38 5.68 2.27
CA PHE A 39 4.40 6.28 3.15
C PHE A 39 4.15 7.77 3.40
N LEU A 40 3.65 8.53 2.41
CA LEU A 40 3.24 9.92 2.61
C LEU A 40 2.06 10.03 3.58
N LYS A 41 1.07 9.12 3.48
CA LYS A 41 -0.05 9.04 4.42
C LYS A 41 0.44 8.63 5.82
N LEU A 42 1.41 7.70 5.93
CA LEU A 42 2.04 7.35 7.20
C LEU A 42 2.76 8.54 7.81
N ALA A 43 3.59 9.25 7.03
CA ALA A 43 4.28 10.45 7.49
C ALA A 43 3.30 11.49 8.04
N HIS A 44 2.22 11.75 7.31
CA HIS A 44 1.16 12.67 7.74
C HIS A 44 0.48 12.17 9.03
N LEU A 45 0.09 10.89 9.08
CA LEU A 45 -0.57 10.30 10.23
C LEU A 45 0.31 10.36 11.50
N LEU A 46 1.60 10.11 11.38
CA LEU A 46 2.57 10.24 12.48
C LEU A 46 2.69 11.70 12.96
N THR A 47 2.72 12.67 12.02
CA THR A 47 2.78 14.11 12.40
C THR A 47 1.49 14.57 13.09
N LEU A 48 0.32 14.08 12.68
CA LEU A 48 -0.96 14.39 13.32
C LEU A 48 -1.10 13.76 14.71
N SER A 49 -0.38 12.65 14.95
CA SER A 49 -0.55 11.84 16.15
C SER A 49 0.52 12.13 17.22
N SER A 50 1.59 12.84 16.89
CA SER A 50 2.67 13.18 17.83
C SER A 50 3.42 14.43 17.42
N ASP A 51 3.48 15.42 18.34
CA ASP A 51 4.29 16.62 18.15
C ASP A 51 5.78 16.41 18.46
N HIS A 52 6.12 15.24 18.97
CA HIS A 52 7.45 14.90 19.46
C HIS A 52 8.20 13.92 18.56
N LEU A 53 7.84 13.82 17.28
CA LEU A 53 8.58 13.02 16.31
C LEU A 53 9.22 13.91 15.24
N ASN A 54 10.51 13.69 14.98
CA ASN A 54 11.17 14.22 13.79
C ASN A 54 11.05 13.18 12.69
N ILE A 55 10.45 13.55 11.56
CA ILE A 55 10.25 12.64 10.44
C ILE A 55 11.10 13.11 9.27
N THR A 56 11.92 12.21 8.73
CA THR A 56 12.68 12.43 7.50
C THR A 56 12.26 11.40 6.45
N PHE A 57 11.72 11.89 5.35
CA PHE A 57 11.29 11.09 4.21
C PHE A 57 12.43 10.98 3.20
N LEU A 58 12.93 9.77 2.96
CA LEU A 58 14.00 9.47 2.01
C LEU A 58 13.36 9.27 0.65
N ASN A 59 13.37 10.30 -0.19
CA ASN A 59 12.58 10.35 -1.42
C ASN A 59 13.45 10.27 -2.67
N ALA A 60 12.93 9.65 -3.72
CA ALA A 60 13.56 9.72 -5.03
C ALA A 60 13.37 11.11 -5.65
N GLU A 61 14.40 11.65 -6.29
CA GLU A 61 14.37 12.99 -6.90
C GLU A 61 13.22 13.16 -7.88
N PHE A 62 12.99 12.18 -8.77
CA PHE A 62 11.90 12.25 -9.74
C PHE A 62 10.50 12.25 -9.11
N VAL A 63 10.32 11.57 -7.96
CA VAL A 63 9.07 11.59 -7.19
C VAL A 63 8.85 12.99 -6.62
N HIS A 64 9.89 13.58 -6.05
CA HIS A 64 9.82 14.91 -5.48
C HIS A 64 9.50 15.99 -6.53
N GLN A 65 10.08 15.87 -7.73
CA GLN A 65 9.80 16.76 -8.86
C GLN A 65 8.35 16.68 -9.34
N ARG A 66 7.72 15.50 -9.27
CA ARG A 66 6.30 15.30 -9.61
C ARG A 66 5.33 15.76 -8.53
N LEU A 67 5.81 15.92 -7.30
CA LEU A 67 5.03 16.37 -6.14
C LEU A 67 5.69 17.60 -5.49
N PRO A 68 5.81 18.74 -6.21
CA PRO A 68 6.59 19.89 -5.74
C PRO A 68 5.98 20.59 -4.53
N ASP A 69 4.73 20.35 -4.23
CA ASP A 69 3.98 20.91 -3.11
C ASP A 69 4.13 20.12 -1.79
N LEU A 70 4.84 18.97 -1.79
CA LEU A 70 5.04 18.15 -0.60
C LEU A 70 5.55 18.95 0.63
N PRO A 71 6.55 19.83 0.53
CA PRO A 71 7.02 20.59 1.69
C PRO A 71 5.95 21.50 2.29
N THR A 72 5.06 22.03 1.45
CA THR A 72 3.94 22.88 1.90
C THR A 72 2.83 22.07 2.54
N ARG A 73 2.52 20.88 2.00
CA ARG A 73 1.50 19.98 2.52
C ARG A 73 1.91 19.26 3.80
N LEU A 74 3.19 18.94 3.92
CA LEU A 74 3.77 18.22 5.04
C LEU A 74 4.89 19.05 5.72
N PRO A 75 4.58 20.22 6.29
CA PRO A 75 5.60 21.15 6.79
C PRO A 75 6.40 20.62 7.99
N ARG A 76 5.94 19.53 8.61
CA ARG A 76 6.62 18.87 9.73
C ARG A 76 7.45 17.65 9.30
N VAL A 77 7.56 17.40 7.98
CA VAL A 77 8.35 16.31 7.39
C VAL A 77 9.55 16.90 6.67
N ASN A 78 10.74 16.42 7.00
CA ASN A 78 11.95 16.72 6.26
C ASN A 78 12.07 15.79 5.06
N PHE A 79 12.57 16.28 3.93
CA PHE A 79 12.79 15.48 2.73
C PHE A 79 14.27 15.40 2.42
N SER A 80 14.81 14.18 2.31
CA SER A 80 16.15 13.91 1.79
C SER A 80 16.01 13.25 0.42
N LEU A 81 16.67 13.80 -0.59
CA LEU A 81 16.48 13.40 -1.99
C LEU A 81 17.65 12.56 -2.47
N PHE A 82 17.34 11.51 -3.21
CA PHE A 82 18.29 10.55 -3.76
C PHE A 82 17.99 10.28 -5.23
N SER A 83 19.03 10.14 -6.04
CA SER A 83 18.90 9.72 -7.44
C SER A 83 18.51 8.24 -7.53
N ASP A 84 17.75 7.90 -8.56
CA ASP A 84 17.47 6.51 -8.97
C ASP A 84 18.35 6.07 -10.16
N GLY A 85 19.31 6.91 -10.53
CA GLY A 85 20.23 6.65 -11.65
C GLY A 85 19.64 6.93 -13.03
N VAL A 86 18.38 7.39 -13.10
CA VAL A 86 17.72 7.76 -14.37
C VAL A 86 17.53 9.27 -14.42
N PRO A 87 18.05 9.97 -15.45
CA PRO A 87 17.93 11.41 -15.56
C PRO A 87 16.49 11.90 -15.67
N GLY A 88 16.13 12.93 -14.90
CA GLY A 88 14.91 13.72 -15.05
C GLY A 88 13.64 12.92 -15.37
N ASP A 89 13.01 13.29 -16.49
CA ASP A 89 11.76 12.67 -16.94
C ASP A 89 11.94 11.47 -17.89
N ASP A 90 13.17 10.95 -18.02
CA ASP A 90 13.40 9.76 -18.83
C ASP A 90 12.49 8.59 -18.41
N PRO A 91 12.04 7.76 -19.37
CA PRO A 91 11.17 6.63 -19.06
C PRO A 91 11.82 5.64 -18.09
N ARG A 92 11.01 5.16 -17.15
CA ARG A 92 11.36 4.14 -16.14
C ARG A 92 10.64 2.83 -16.47
N PRO A 93 11.06 2.14 -17.55
CA PRO A 93 10.38 0.94 -17.98
C PRO A 93 10.63 -0.22 -17.00
N PRO A 94 9.72 -1.21 -16.94
CA PRO A 94 9.81 -2.33 -16.01
C PRO A 94 11.15 -3.10 -16.06
N GLU A 95 11.77 -3.18 -17.23
CA GLU A 95 13.05 -3.88 -17.42
C GLU A 95 14.21 -3.22 -16.66
N LYS A 96 14.13 -1.92 -16.39
CA LYS A 96 15.12 -1.18 -15.62
C LYS A 96 14.84 -1.14 -14.13
N PHE A 97 13.69 -1.65 -13.68
CA PHE A 97 13.23 -1.52 -12.31
C PHE A 97 14.27 -2.02 -11.29
N ALA A 98 14.78 -3.25 -11.45
CA ALA A 98 15.76 -3.81 -10.52
C ALA A 98 17.06 -2.97 -10.44
N SER A 99 17.54 -2.44 -11.57
CA SER A 99 18.74 -1.59 -11.59
C SER A 99 18.51 -0.23 -10.94
N MET A 100 17.33 0.35 -11.12
CA MET A 100 16.94 1.62 -10.49
C MET A 100 16.81 1.48 -8.97
N VAL A 101 16.16 0.42 -8.52
CA VAL A 101 16.03 0.11 -7.08
C VAL A 101 17.42 -0.08 -6.47
N SER A 102 18.29 -0.86 -7.12
CA SER A 102 19.65 -1.08 -6.64
C SER A 102 20.49 0.20 -6.60
N PHE A 103 20.35 1.08 -7.59
CA PHE A 103 21.05 2.37 -7.59
C PHE A 103 20.56 3.25 -6.45
N PHE A 104 19.26 3.42 -6.30
CA PHE A 104 18.64 4.19 -5.22
C PHE A 104 19.03 3.65 -3.84
N GLU A 105 18.99 2.33 -3.66
CA GLU A 105 19.42 1.64 -2.45
C GLU A 105 20.86 1.98 -2.07
N ASN A 106 21.79 1.93 -3.02
CA ASN A 106 23.22 2.25 -2.79
C ASN A 106 23.42 3.72 -2.37
N GLU A 107 22.69 4.65 -2.98
CA GLU A 107 22.73 6.06 -2.59
C GLU A 107 22.27 6.25 -1.13
N VAL A 108 21.16 5.59 -0.75
CA VAL A 108 20.66 5.63 0.64
C VAL A 108 21.67 5.04 1.60
N ILE A 109 22.24 3.86 1.31
CA ILE A 109 23.25 3.18 2.16
C ILE A 109 24.44 4.08 2.44
N ARG A 110 24.92 4.80 1.44
CA ARG A 110 26.06 5.73 1.57
C ARG A 110 25.76 6.87 2.53
N CYS A 111 24.52 7.34 2.58
CA CYS A 111 24.11 8.48 3.39
C CYS A 111 23.61 8.10 4.80
N LEU A 112 23.27 6.84 5.07
CA LEU A 112 22.75 6.41 6.38
C LEU A 112 23.62 6.84 7.59
N PRO A 113 24.99 6.78 7.55
CA PRO A 113 25.81 7.21 8.67
C PRO A 113 25.66 8.69 9.03
N GLU A 114 25.28 9.55 8.08
CA GLU A 114 25.11 10.98 8.33
C GLU A 114 23.89 11.27 9.22
N PHE A 115 22.84 10.45 9.12
CA PHE A 115 21.66 10.57 9.97
C PHE A 115 21.94 10.25 11.44
N LEU A 116 23.02 9.49 11.75
CA LEU A 116 23.47 9.22 13.11
C LEU A 116 24.28 10.38 13.71
N LYS A 117 24.94 11.19 12.85
CA LYS A 117 25.72 12.37 13.25
C LYS A 117 24.87 13.62 13.43
N SER A 118 23.59 13.56 13.04
CA SER A 118 22.64 14.67 13.17
C SER A 118 22.46 15.07 14.65
N PRO A 119 22.12 16.34 14.96
CA PRO A 119 21.71 16.76 16.30
C PRO A 119 20.51 15.98 16.85
N ALA A 120 19.71 15.38 15.99
CA ALA A 120 18.65 14.42 16.32
C ALA A 120 18.96 13.09 15.60
N PRO A 121 19.79 12.23 16.17
CA PRO A 121 20.19 10.97 15.54
C PRO A 121 19.00 10.08 15.23
N ALA A 122 19.08 9.33 14.11
CA ALA A 122 18.06 8.39 13.71
C ALA A 122 17.76 7.39 14.83
N THR A 123 16.49 7.30 15.21
CA THR A 123 15.99 6.41 16.26
C THR A 123 15.51 5.10 15.69
N CYS A 124 14.88 5.13 14.51
CA CYS A 124 14.50 3.96 13.75
C CYS A 124 14.37 4.30 12.26
N LEU A 125 14.46 3.25 11.45
CA LEU A 125 14.16 3.26 10.02
C LEU A 125 12.87 2.49 9.78
N ILE A 126 11.86 3.14 9.19
CA ILE A 126 10.68 2.48 8.65
C ILE A 126 10.88 2.34 7.15
N VAL A 127 10.92 1.11 6.65
CA VAL A 127 11.34 0.79 5.28
C VAL A 127 10.35 -0.13 4.59
N ASP A 128 10.17 0.07 3.27
CA ASP A 128 9.50 -0.92 2.41
C ASP A 128 10.38 -2.18 2.28
N GLY A 129 9.77 -3.37 2.15
CA GLY A 129 10.45 -4.66 2.19
C GLY A 129 11.52 -4.90 1.12
N VAL A 130 11.48 -4.15 0.03
CA VAL A 130 12.35 -4.36 -1.15
C VAL A 130 13.78 -3.82 -1.03
N PHE A 131 14.23 -3.40 0.15
CA PHE A 131 15.57 -2.83 0.39
C PHE A 131 16.41 -3.63 1.38
N PRO A 132 16.75 -4.91 1.09
CA PRO A 132 17.46 -5.76 2.03
C PRO A 132 18.87 -5.26 2.40
N ALA A 133 19.59 -4.61 1.47
CA ALA A 133 20.93 -4.11 1.73
C ALA A 133 20.89 -2.84 2.62
N VAL A 134 19.88 -1.97 2.48
CA VAL A 134 19.65 -0.86 3.42
C VAL A 134 19.34 -1.40 4.82
N VAL A 135 18.53 -2.44 4.93
CA VAL A 135 18.18 -3.08 6.20
C VAL A 135 19.41 -3.69 6.88
N GLU A 136 20.23 -4.40 6.14
CA GLU A 136 21.51 -4.95 6.66
C GLU A 136 22.41 -3.82 7.13
N ARG A 137 22.57 -2.76 6.34
CA ARG A 137 23.39 -1.60 6.72
C ARG A 137 22.86 -0.86 7.93
N ALA A 138 21.54 -0.69 8.05
CA ALA A 138 20.92 -0.07 9.22
C ALA A 138 21.21 -0.89 10.50
N LYS A 139 21.09 -2.23 10.42
CA LYS A 139 21.42 -3.14 11.53
C LYS A 139 22.88 -3.02 11.95
N GLU A 140 23.83 -2.98 11.00
CA GLU A 140 25.26 -2.77 11.28
C GLU A 140 25.53 -1.45 12.01
N LEU A 141 24.74 -0.42 11.71
CA LEU A 141 24.84 0.90 12.33
C LEU A 141 24.08 1.00 13.66
N GLY A 142 23.43 -0.08 14.11
CA GLY A 142 22.61 -0.09 15.32
C GLY A 142 21.31 0.69 15.20
N ILE A 143 20.82 0.94 13.98
CA ILE A 143 19.52 1.59 13.74
C ILE A 143 18.43 0.51 13.75
N PRO A 144 17.46 0.56 14.69
CA PRO A 144 16.30 -0.31 14.67
C PRO A 144 15.51 -0.20 13.36
N VAL A 145 15.06 -1.34 12.82
CA VAL A 145 14.32 -1.40 11.55
C VAL A 145 12.92 -1.93 11.78
N VAL A 146 11.94 -1.20 11.27
CA VAL A 146 10.53 -1.59 11.20
C VAL A 146 10.13 -1.65 9.74
N TYR A 147 9.58 -2.77 9.29
CA TYR A 147 9.03 -2.83 7.94
C TYR A 147 7.66 -2.17 7.88
N PHE A 148 7.39 -1.39 6.84
CA PHE A 148 6.05 -1.01 6.46
C PHE A 148 5.71 -1.66 5.14
N SER A 149 5.00 -2.78 5.21
CA SER A 149 4.59 -3.49 4.00
C SER A 149 3.41 -2.81 3.35
N THR A 150 3.57 -2.47 2.08
CA THR A 150 2.52 -1.90 1.24
C THR A 150 1.73 -2.96 0.48
N LEU A 151 2.09 -4.25 0.69
CA LEU A 151 1.36 -5.43 0.25
C LEU A 151 0.22 -5.75 1.23
N SER A 152 -0.73 -6.56 0.76
CA SER A 152 -1.80 -7.09 1.60
C SER A 152 -1.28 -8.08 2.65
N PRO A 153 -1.86 -8.14 3.86
CA PRO A 153 -1.52 -9.16 4.85
C PRO A 153 -1.71 -10.59 4.35
N CYS A 154 -2.72 -10.86 3.54
CA CYS A 154 -2.90 -12.20 2.94
C CYS A 154 -1.74 -12.58 2.01
N CYS A 155 -1.17 -11.62 1.26
CA CYS A 155 0.03 -11.89 0.47
C CYS A 155 1.27 -12.04 1.35
N ILE A 156 1.45 -11.19 2.38
CA ILE A 156 2.56 -11.31 3.33
C ILE A 156 2.53 -12.67 4.02
N TRP A 157 1.36 -13.13 4.41
CA TRP A 157 1.16 -14.46 4.98
C TRP A 157 1.58 -15.55 4.00
N ALA A 158 1.08 -15.51 2.74
CA ALA A 158 1.48 -16.45 1.70
C ALA A 158 3.01 -16.42 1.44
N ASN A 159 3.59 -15.23 1.37
CA ASN A 159 5.03 -15.02 1.21
C ASN A 159 5.85 -15.59 2.39
N SER A 160 5.32 -15.52 3.61
CA SER A 160 6.05 -15.98 4.80
C SER A 160 5.95 -17.49 5.02
N PHE A 161 4.79 -18.09 4.73
CA PHE A 161 4.52 -19.50 5.06
C PHE A 161 4.57 -20.43 3.84
N LEU A 162 4.20 -19.97 2.65
CA LEU A 162 4.04 -20.82 1.47
C LEU A 162 5.18 -20.67 0.47
N VAL A 163 5.49 -19.45 0.06
CA VAL A 163 6.43 -19.19 -1.03
C VAL A 163 7.80 -19.84 -0.80
N PRO A 164 8.48 -19.66 0.37
CA PRO A 164 9.77 -20.31 0.61
C PRO A 164 9.68 -21.84 0.54
N LYS A 165 8.61 -22.43 1.09
CA LYS A 165 8.39 -23.87 1.09
C LYS A 165 8.25 -24.41 -0.33
N LEU A 166 7.45 -23.75 -1.19
CA LEU A 166 7.23 -24.16 -2.58
C LEU A 166 8.48 -24.07 -3.43
N PHE A 167 9.34 -23.06 -3.19
CA PHE A 167 10.63 -22.95 -3.86
C PHE A 167 11.61 -24.02 -3.37
N ASP A 168 11.69 -24.26 -2.08
CA ASP A 168 12.61 -25.25 -1.49
C ASP A 168 12.23 -26.70 -1.85
N SER A 169 10.93 -26.99 -2.02
CA SER A 169 10.42 -28.31 -2.47
C SER A 169 10.53 -28.52 -4.00
N GLY A 170 10.84 -27.47 -4.77
CA GLY A 170 10.91 -27.52 -6.24
C GLY A 170 9.54 -27.63 -6.92
N GLU A 171 8.49 -27.17 -6.26
CA GLU A 171 7.14 -27.04 -6.84
C GLU A 171 7.00 -25.80 -7.71
N VAL A 172 7.85 -24.79 -7.48
CA VAL A 172 8.05 -23.63 -8.37
C VAL A 172 9.39 -23.82 -9.12
N PRO A 173 9.42 -23.67 -10.45
CA PRO A 173 8.34 -23.29 -11.38
C PRO A 173 7.29 -24.38 -11.58
N PHE A 174 6.05 -23.95 -11.88
CA PHE A 174 4.93 -24.86 -12.06
C PHE A 174 5.18 -25.85 -13.21
N LYS A 175 4.84 -27.11 -12.98
CA LYS A 175 5.02 -28.18 -13.98
C LYS A 175 4.08 -27.97 -15.18
N LYS A 176 4.58 -28.21 -16.37
CA LYS A 176 3.76 -28.12 -17.59
C LYS A 176 2.56 -29.07 -17.52
N GLY A 177 1.36 -28.54 -17.76
CA GLY A 177 0.10 -29.30 -17.71
C GLY A 177 -0.52 -29.47 -16.33
N MET A 178 0.01 -28.81 -15.31
CA MET A 178 -0.59 -28.73 -13.99
C MET A 178 -1.93 -27.98 -14.05
N ASP A 179 -2.95 -28.49 -13.37
CA ASP A 179 -4.21 -27.75 -13.20
C ASP A 179 -4.04 -26.70 -12.09
N LEU A 180 -4.01 -25.45 -12.49
CA LEU A 180 -3.84 -24.35 -11.56
C LEU A 180 -5.10 -24.06 -10.70
N ASN A 181 -6.22 -24.71 -10.97
CA ASN A 181 -7.44 -24.60 -10.14
C ASN A 181 -7.45 -25.59 -8.97
N GLU A 182 -6.56 -26.56 -8.96
CA GLU A 182 -6.43 -27.47 -7.83
C GLU A 182 -5.98 -26.72 -6.57
N PRO A 183 -6.47 -27.11 -5.37
CA PRO A 183 -6.02 -26.55 -4.11
C PRO A 183 -4.53 -26.81 -3.87
N VAL A 184 -3.85 -25.85 -3.26
CA VAL A 184 -2.50 -26.05 -2.71
C VAL A 184 -2.65 -26.84 -1.41
N SER A 185 -1.92 -27.95 -1.28
CA SER A 185 -1.94 -28.78 -0.06
C SER A 185 -1.02 -28.23 1.04
N ASP A 186 -1.24 -28.70 2.27
CA ASP A 186 -0.41 -28.37 3.45
C ASP A 186 -0.31 -26.86 3.76
N ILE A 187 -1.38 -26.12 3.58
CA ILE A 187 -1.48 -24.70 3.95
C ILE A 187 -1.77 -24.59 5.44
N PRO A 188 -1.04 -23.76 6.23
CA PRO A 188 -1.46 -23.43 7.58
C PRO A 188 -2.86 -22.79 7.57
N GLY A 189 -3.75 -23.21 8.47
CA GLY A 189 -5.14 -22.68 8.50
C GLY A 189 -6.02 -23.14 7.34
N GLU A 190 -5.73 -24.25 6.70
CA GLU A 190 -6.39 -24.79 5.49
C GLU A 190 -7.92 -24.92 5.62
N GLU A 191 -8.44 -25.10 6.83
CA GLU A 191 -9.88 -25.21 7.08
C GLU A 191 -10.63 -23.91 6.76
N GLU A 192 -9.95 -22.76 6.77
CA GLU A 192 -10.55 -21.43 6.57
C GLU A 192 -10.11 -20.75 5.27
N ILE A 193 -8.91 -21.09 4.75
CA ILE A 193 -8.30 -20.43 3.58
C ILE A 193 -7.83 -21.49 2.58
N SER A 194 -8.67 -21.81 1.60
CA SER A 194 -8.28 -22.68 0.50
C SER A 194 -7.75 -21.86 -0.68
N LEU A 195 -6.41 -21.77 -0.84
CA LEU A 195 -5.77 -21.20 -2.01
C LEU A 195 -5.58 -22.28 -3.09
N ARG A 196 -5.81 -21.88 -4.34
CA ARG A 196 -5.47 -22.67 -5.53
C ARG A 196 -4.09 -22.24 -6.04
N TRP A 197 -3.47 -23.02 -6.88
CA TRP A 197 -2.21 -22.66 -7.51
C TRP A 197 -2.29 -21.34 -8.29
N CYS A 198 -3.41 -21.06 -8.95
CA CYS A 198 -3.64 -19.78 -9.64
C CYS A 198 -3.79 -18.58 -8.69
N ASP A 199 -4.01 -18.81 -7.40
CA ASP A 199 -4.19 -17.75 -6.39
C ASP A 199 -2.88 -17.32 -5.73
N LEU A 200 -1.79 -18.09 -5.91
CA LEU A 200 -0.50 -17.84 -5.28
C LEU A 200 0.12 -16.50 -5.72
N PRO A 201 0.96 -15.88 -4.89
CA PRO A 201 1.66 -14.64 -5.23
C PRO A 201 2.35 -14.72 -6.59
N GLY A 202 2.43 -13.60 -7.30
CA GLY A 202 2.94 -13.54 -8.68
C GLY A 202 4.34 -14.11 -8.86
N ILE A 203 5.19 -14.08 -7.82
CA ILE A 203 6.52 -14.70 -7.83
C ILE A 203 6.47 -16.22 -8.13
N CYS A 204 5.40 -16.91 -7.73
CA CYS A 204 5.23 -18.34 -7.99
C CYS A 204 4.96 -18.66 -9.47
N ARG A 205 4.59 -17.67 -10.28
CA ARG A 205 4.36 -17.83 -11.73
C ARG A 205 5.65 -17.72 -12.56
N THR A 206 6.81 -17.56 -11.91
CA THR A 206 8.09 -17.51 -12.63
C THR A 206 8.39 -18.80 -13.37
N HIS A 207 9.07 -18.66 -14.51
CA HIS A 207 9.67 -19.78 -15.26
C HIS A 207 11.18 -19.89 -15.03
N ASP A 208 11.79 -18.86 -14.45
CA ASP A 208 13.21 -18.80 -14.12
C ASP A 208 13.39 -18.42 -12.65
N THR A 209 13.68 -19.43 -11.83
CA THR A 209 13.95 -19.24 -10.41
C THR A 209 15.31 -18.60 -10.14
N THR A 210 16.19 -18.47 -11.16
CA THR A 210 17.51 -17.83 -11.03
C THR A 210 17.50 -16.34 -11.35
N ASP A 211 16.37 -15.82 -11.82
CA ASP A 211 16.21 -14.41 -12.11
C ASP A 211 16.53 -13.54 -10.86
N PRO A 212 17.38 -12.50 -10.97
CA PRO A 212 17.81 -11.69 -9.84
C PRO A 212 16.66 -11.02 -9.08
N TYR A 213 15.60 -10.61 -9.77
CA TYR A 213 14.41 -10.03 -9.12
C TYR A 213 13.67 -11.09 -8.31
N ILE A 214 13.50 -12.30 -8.85
CA ILE A 214 12.88 -13.43 -8.15
C ILE A 214 13.68 -13.78 -6.89
N GLN A 215 15.01 -13.86 -7.00
CA GLN A 215 15.88 -14.11 -5.84
C GLN A 215 15.82 -13.00 -4.79
N LEU A 216 15.70 -11.75 -5.21
CA LEU A 216 15.52 -10.61 -4.31
C LEU A 216 14.20 -10.75 -3.50
N VAL A 217 13.09 -10.98 -4.19
CA VAL A 217 11.76 -11.15 -3.53
C VAL A 217 11.74 -12.40 -2.64
N LEU A 218 12.35 -13.50 -3.07
CA LEU A 218 12.44 -14.71 -2.24
C LEU A 218 13.29 -14.49 -0.97
N LYS A 219 14.37 -13.72 -1.07
CA LYS A 219 15.16 -13.29 0.10
C LYS A 219 14.29 -12.47 1.04
N GLU A 220 13.53 -11.52 0.52
CA GLU A 220 12.57 -10.73 1.30
C GLU A 220 11.56 -11.63 2.04
N CYS A 221 10.92 -12.57 1.36
CA CYS A 221 9.98 -13.52 1.95
C CYS A 221 10.58 -14.28 3.16
N ARG A 222 11.88 -14.59 3.12
CA ARG A 222 12.60 -15.26 4.21
C ARG A 222 13.02 -14.35 5.36
N GLU A 223 13.20 -13.05 5.09
CA GLU A 223 13.68 -12.08 6.09
C GLU A 223 12.52 -11.34 6.80
N LEU A 224 11.38 -11.15 6.16
CA LEU A 224 10.20 -10.49 6.74
C LEU A 224 9.82 -11.02 8.11
N PRO A 225 9.75 -12.36 8.33
CA PRO A 225 9.42 -12.91 9.65
C PRO A 225 10.42 -12.57 10.75
N LYS A 226 11.65 -12.17 10.40
CA LYS A 226 12.74 -11.84 11.34
C LYS A 226 12.81 -10.36 11.70
N ALA A 227 11.87 -9.56 11.23
CA ALA A 227 11.81 -8.13 11.49
C ALA A 227 11.63 -7.81 12.98
N GLN A 228 12.21 -6.70 13.45
CA GLN A 228 11.96 -6.19 14.79
C GLN A 228 10.54 -5.68 15.00
N GLY A 229 9.89 -5.22 13.92
CA GLY A 229 8.50 -4.80 13.89
C GLY A 229 7.99 -4.73 12.47
N HIS A 230 6.69 -4.86 12.32
CA HIS A 230 6.02 -4.83 11.03
C HIS A 230 4.75 -4.00 11.10
N ILE A 231 4.67 -2.97 10.27
CA ILE A 231 3.48 -2.13 10.10
C ILE A 231 2.68 -2.68 8.92
N LEU A 232 1.41 -2.91 9.11
CA LEU A 232 0.46 -3.36 8.09
C LEU A 232 -0.64 -2.33 7.89
N ASN A 233 -0.91 -2.01 6.62
CA ASN A 233 -2.04 -1.17 6.25
C ASN A 233 -3.31 -2.04 6.16
N THR A 234 -3.81 -2.47 7.31
CA THR A 234 -5.03 -3.28 7.46
C THR A 234 -5.67 -3.01 8.83
N PHE A 235 -6.81 -3.62 9.09
CA PHE A 235 -7.49 -3.62 10.38
C PHE A 235 -7.85 -5.05 10.81
N ASP A 236 -7.91 -5.28 12.11
CA ASP A 236 -7.97 -6.64 12.67
C ASP A 236 -9.16 -7.45 12.16
N ASP A 237 -10.36 -6.88 12.11
CA ASP A 237 -11.58 -7.58 11.69
C ASP A 237 -11.56 -8.07 10.21
N LEU A 238 -10.70 -7.51 9.37
CA LEU A 238 -10.63 -7.91 7.96
C LEU A 238 -9.92 -9.25 7.79
N GLU A 239 -8.85 -9.47 8.58
CA GLU A 239 -7.91 -10.58 8.35
C GLU A 239 -7.44 -11.22 9.68
N GLU A 240 -8.33 -11.32 10.68
CA GLU A 240 -8.02 -11.72 12.05
C GLU A 240 -7.17 -12.99 12.14
N HIS A 241 -7.54 -14.06 11.41
CA HIS A 241 -6.82 -15.35 11.44
C HIS A 241 -5.40 -15.22 10.90
N LEU A 242 -5.23 -14.56 9.75
CA LEU A 242 -3.91 -14.35 9.16
C LEU A 242 -3.02 -13.50 10.05
N LEU A 243 -3.61 -12.48 10.67
CA LEU A 243 -2.89 -11.61 11.60
C LEU A 243 -2.46 -12.34 12.85
N ALA A 244 -3.24 -13.32 13.35
CA ALA A 244 -2.84 -14.15 14.47
C ALA A 244 -1.61 -15.01 14.11
N GLU A 245 -1.57 -15.62 12.94
CA GLU A 245 -0.41 -16.38 12.46
C GLU A 245 0.81 -15.48 12.23
N LEU A 246 0.63 -14.32 11.58
CA LEU A 246 1.72 -13.36 11.38
C LEU A 246 2.29 -12.84 12.71
N ARG A 247 1.45 -12.64 13.73
CA ARG A 247 1.91 -12.26 15.09
C ARG A 247 2.75 -13.36 15.75
N SER A 248 2.57 -14.62 15.38
CA SER A 248 3.42 -15.71 15.87
C SER A 248 4.85 -15.64 15.33
N LEU A 249 5.03 -15.09 14.11
CA LEU A 249 6.34 -14.87 13.49
C LEU A 249 6.97 -13.54 13.91
N CYS A 250 6.17 -12.49 13.95
CA CYS A 250 6.59 -11.14 14.30
C CYS A 250 5.69 -10.57 15.41
N PRO A 251 6.08 -10.68 16.69
CA PRO A 251 5.27 -10.22 17.81
C PRO A 251 4.95 -8.72 17.79
N ASN A 252 5.83 -7.91 17.19
CA ASN A 252 5.65 -6.46 17.05
C ASN A 252 4.94 -6.12 15.72
N LEU A 253 3.76 -6.68 15.51
CA LEU A 253 2.92 -6.39 14.37
C LEU A 253 1.96 -5.24 14.71
N TYR A 254 1.94 -4.18 13.87
CA TYR A 254 1.12 -2.99 14.03
C TYR A 254 0.12 -2.87 12.89
N THR A 255 -1.14 -3.18 13.15
CA THR A 255 -2.25 -2.91 12.22
C THR A 255 -2.71 -1.48 12.41
N ILE A 256 -2.55 -0.61 11.40
CA ILE A 256 -2.83 0.83 11.51
C ILE A 256 -3.78 1.36 10.42
N GLY A 257 -4.24 0.47 9.56
CA GLY A 257 -5.07 0.82 8.40
C GLY A 257 -6.59 0.77 8.65
N PRO A 258 -7.37 1.13 7.64
CA PRO A 258 -6.93 1.72 6.37
C PRO A 258 -6.32 3.12 6.56
N ILE A 259 -5.07 3.30 6.14
CA ILE A 259 -4.30 4.49 6.50
C ILE A 259 -4.88 5.79 5.91
N HIS A 260 -5.52 5.72 4.73
CA HIS A 260 -6.18 6.87 4.11
C HIS A 260 -7.41 7.32 4.93
N LEU A 261 -8.21 6.39 5.42
CA LEU A 261 -9.35 6.68 6.30
C LEU A 261 -8.85 7.17 7.67
N HIS A 262 -7.82 6.53 8.22
CA HIS A 262 -7.24 6.90 9.51
C HIS A 262 -6.67 8.33 9.50
N SER A 263 -6.03 8.74 8.41
CA SER A 263 -5.57 10.13 8.21
C SER A 263 -6.75 11.09 8.08
N ARG A 264 -7.77 10.73 7.28
CA ARG A 264 -8.97 11.56 7.06
C ARG A 264 -9.74 11.84 8.34
N THR A 265 -9.85 10.87 9.26
CA THR A 265 -10.58 11.04 10.52
C THR A 265 -9.88 11.93 11.55
N ARG A 266 -8.58 12.22 11.37
CA ARG A 266 -7.78 13.08 12.26
C ARG A 266 -7.64 14.51 11.76
N LEU A 267 -8.02 14.78 10.52
CA LEU A 267 -8.08 16.14 9.99
C LEU A 267 -9.30 16.86 10.56
N GLU A 268 -9.11 18.07 11.11
CA GLU A 268 -10.23 18.88 11.57
C GLU A 268 -11.15 19.27 10.41
N PRO A 269 -12.48 19.35 10.64
CA PRO A 269 -13.46 19.66 9.58
C PRO A 269 -13.32 21.07 8.99
N VAL A 270 -12.46 21.94 9.54
CA VAL A 270 -12.40 23.38 9.26
C VAL A 270 -11.51 23.75 8.08
N THR A 271 -10.71 22.84 7.59
CA THR A 271 -9.91 23.11 6.39
C THR A 271 -10.56 22.45 5.17
N GLU A 272 -11.25 23.25 4.36
CA GLU A 272 -11.43 23.01 2.91
C GLU A 272 -10.08 22.93 2.16
N GLN A 273 -9.00 22.55 2.84
CA GLN A 273 -7.79 22.13 2.17
C GLN A 273 -8.18 20.83 1.47
N ARG A 274 -8.53 21.01 0.19
CA ARG A 274 -8.64 19.92 -0.78
C ARG A 274 -7.60 18.89 -0.40
N VAL A 275 -8.03 17.64 -0.17
CA VAL A 275 -7.12 16.51 -0.03
C VAL A 275 -6.27 16.54 -1.31
N THR A 276 -5.11 17.18 -1.22
CA THR A 276 -4.21 17.29 -2.36
C THR A 276 -3.71 15.90 -2.63
N SER A 277 -3.91 15.44 -3.83
CA SER A 277 -3.57 14.11 -4.27
C SER A 277 -2.07 13.83 -4.09
N ASN A 278 -1.75 12.63 -3.61
CA ASN A 278 -0.38 12.11 -3.64
C ASN A 278 -0.08 11.40 -4.97
N SER A 279 -0.83 11.71 -6.00
CA SER A 279 -0.67 11.08 -7.30
C SER A 279 0.56 11.61 -8.02
N LEU A 280 1.35 10.69 -8.57
CA LEU A 280 2.47 11.00 -9.47
C LEU A 280 1.98 11.35 -10.89
N TRP A 281 0.68 11.29 -11.13
CA TRP A 281 0.00 11.55 -12.40
C TRP A 281 -0.96 12.72 -12.23
N GLN A 282 -1.13 13.51 -13.29
CA GLN A 282 -2.09 14.61 -13.28
C GLN A 282 -3.51 14.05 -13.34
N GLU A 283 -4.34 14.43 -12.38
CA GLU A 283 -5.74 14.00 -12.28
C GLU A 283 -6.64 14.84 -13.20
N ASP A 284 -7.46 14.17 -13.99
CA ASP A 284 -8.57 14.80 -14.72
C ASP A 284 -9.83 14.80 -13.85
N ARG A 285 -10.15 15.96 -13.31
CA ARG A 285 -11.31 16.14 -12.41
C ARG A 285 -12.66 16.29 -13.17
N ASN A 286 -12.67 16.35 -14.50
CA ASN A 286 -13.91 16.37 -15.27
C ASN A 286 -14.74 15.10 -15.06
N CYS A 287 -14.07 13.99 -14.66
CA CYS A 287 -14.77 12.77 -14.30
C CYS A 287 -15.74 12.97 -13.12
N ILE A 288 -15.42 13.82 -12.13
CA ILE A 288 -16.32 14.10 -11.00
C ILE A 288 -17.57 14.83 -11.50
N THR A 289 -17.40 15.86 -12.34
CA THR A 289 -18.54 16.59 -12.96
C THR A 289 -19.44 15.65 -13.78
N TRP A 290 -18.83 14.70 -14.51
CA TRP A 290 -19.59 13.69 -15.24
C TRP A 290 -20.36 12.76 -14.29
N LEU A 291 -19.71 12.29 -13.21
CA LEU A 291 -20.34 11.45 -12.20
C LEU A 291 -21.52 12.15 -11.50
N ASP A 292 -21.43 13.47 -11.23
CA ASP A 292 -22.53 14.26 -10.65
C ASP A 292 -23.84 14.16 -11.44
N SER A 293 -23.75 14.00 -12.77
CA SER A 293 -24.89 13.84 -13.66
C SER A 293 -25.46 12.42 -13.71
N GLN A 294 -24.77 11.43 -13.10
CA GLN A 294 -25.20 10.04 -13.17
C GLN A 294 -26.13 9.66 -12.00
N PRO A 295 -27.04 8.69 -12.22
CA PRO A 295 -27.84 8.12 -11.14
C PRO A 295 -26.97 7.48 -10.06
N SER A 296 -27.50 7.42 -8.81
CA SER A 296 -26.82 6.76 -7.70
C SER A 296 -26.50 5.30 -8.05
N GLU A 297 -25.26 4.88 -7.71
CA GLU A 297 -24.76 3.49 -7.83
C GLU A 297 -24.96 2.87 -9.22
N SER A 298 -24.94 3.68 -10.30
CA SER A 298 -25.19 3.25 -11.68
C SER A 298 -23.93 3.09 -12.52
N VAL A 299 -22.78 3.49 -12.00
CA VAL A 299 -21.50 3.52 -12.72
C VAL A 299 -20.54 2.49 -12.14
N ILE A 300 -19.93 1.69 -13.02
CA ILE A 300 -18.76 0.90 -12.66
C ILE A 300 -17.50 1.73 -12.93
N PHE A 301 -16.69 1.92 -11.90
CA PHE A 301 -15.35 2.50 -12.05
C PHE A 301 -14.39 1.44 -12.58
N VAL A 302 -13.50 1.78 -13.51
CA VAL A 302 -12.54 0.85 -14.13
C VAL A 302 -11.15 1.44 -14.01
N SER A 303 -10.26 0.78 -13.25
CA SER A 303 -8.85 1.19 -13.10
C SER A 303 -7.95 -0.01 -12.82
N PHE A 304 -6.95 -0.19 -13.68
CA PHE A 304 -5.95 -1.27 -13.55
C PHE A 304 -4.64 -0.79 -12.90
N GLY A 305 -4.69 0.34 -12.17
CA GLY A 305 -3.58 0.86 -11.39
C GLY A 305 -2.49 1.53 -12.23
N SER A 306 -1.33 1.76 -11.59
CA SER A 306 -0.24 2.55 -12.18
C SER A 306 0.81 1.72 -12.91
N VAL A 307 0.81 0.40 -12.76
CA VAL A 307 1.90 -0.47 -13.22
C VAL A 307 1.43 -1.52 -14.24
N VAL A 308 0.18 -2.00 -14.11
CA VAL A 308 -0.32 -3.12 -14.94
C VAL A 308 -0.33 -2.74 -16.42
N PRO A 309 0.42 -3.48 -17.26
CA PRO A 309 0.35 -3.33 -18.72
C PRO A 309 -0.86 -4.07 -19.28
N MET A 310 -1.36 -3.61 -20.43
CA MET A 310 -2.47 -4.24 -21.15
C MET A 310 -2.09 -4.44 -22.60
N THR A 311 -2.44 -5.58 -23.19
CA THR A 311 -2.33 -5.77 -24.64
C THR A 311 -3.54 -5.12 -25.35
N ILE A 312 -3.38 -4.90 -26.66
CA ILE A 312 -4.48 -4.36 -27.49
C ILE A 312 -5.71 -5.28 -27.48
N ASP A 313 -5.47 -6.58 -27.60
CA ASP A 313 -6.56 -7.55 -27.59
C ASP A 313 -7.33 -7.50 -26.27
N GLN A 314 -6.62 -7.40 -25.14
CA GLN A 314 -7.25 -7.22 -23.83
C GLN A 314 -8.04 -5.91 -23.74
N LEU A 315 -7.48 -4.81 -24.23
CA LEU A 315 -8.18 -3.53 -24.28
C LEU A 315 -9.50 -3.64 -25.06
N ILE A 316 -9.45 -4.26 -26.23
CA ILE A 316 -10.61 -4.47 -27.10
C ILE A 316 -11.67 -5.35 -26.39
N GLU A 317 -11.26 -6.43 -25.75
CA GLU A 317 -12.19 -7.31 -25.03
C GLU A 317 -12.88 -6.58 -23.87
N PHE A 318 -12.13 -5.82 -23.05
CA PHE A 318 -12.71 -5.00 -21.98
C PHE A 318 -13.67 -3.95 -22.51
N GLN A 319 -13.30 -3.28 -23.59
CA GLN A 319 -14.14 -2.26 -24.19
C GLN A 319 -15.49 -2.83 -24.65
N TYR A 320 -15.48 -3.92 -25.43
CA TYR A 320 -16.69 -4.55 -25.89
C TYR A 320 -17.52 -5.14 -24.73
N GLY A 321 -16.86 -5.77 -23.76
CA GLY A 321 -17.55 -6.32 -22.60
C GLY A 321 -18.26 -5.25 -21.76
N LEU A 322 -17.61 -4.11 -21.52
CA LEU A 322 -18.20 -2.97 -20.81
C LEU A 322 -19.38 -2.37 -21.58
N VAL A 323 -19.22 -2.11 -22.88
CA VAL A 323 -20.29 -1.56 -23.73
C VAL A 323 -21.48 -2.52 -23.80
N ASN A 324 -21.23 -3.81 -24.05
CA ASN A 324 -22.27 -4.83 -24.17
C ASN A 324 -23.03 -5.04 -22.86
N SER A 325 -22.37 -4.84 -21.71
CA SER A 325 -23.03 -4.94 -20.41
C SER A 325 -24.20 -4.00 -20.23
N GLY A 326 -24.23 -2.88 -20.97
CA GLY A 326 -25.22 -1.83 -20.85
C GLY A 326 -25.09 -0.99 -19.58
N VAL A 327 -24.07 -1.26 -18.74
CA VAL A 327 -23.76 -0.50 -17.53
C VAL A 327 -22.94 0.74 -17.88
N ARG A 328 -23.19 1.86 -17.19
CA ARG A 328 -22.34 3.06 -17.32
C ARG A 328 -20.98 2.80 -16.71
N PHE A 329 -19.92 3.37 -17.30
CA PHE A 329 -18.56 3.18 -16.79
C PHE A 329 -17.72 4.45 -16.86
N LEU A 330 -16.87 4.63 -15.84
CA LEU A 330 -15.76 5.57 -15.84
C LEU A 330 -14.47 4.77 -15.93
N TRP A 331 -13.68 4.97 -16.98
CA TRP A 331 -12.47 4.19 -17.21
C TRP A 331 -11.21 5.05 -17.18
N VAL A 332 -10.27 4.70 -16.28
CA VAL A 332 -8.92 5.26 -16.26
C VAL A 332 -8.03 4.50 -17.24
N ARG A 333 -7.65 5.15 -18.34
CA ARG A 333 -6.77 4.62 -19.36
C ARG A 333 -5.45 5.41 -19.37
N ARG A 334 -4.49 4.91 -18.63
CA ARG A 334 -3.20 5.57 -18.43
C ARG A 334 -2.39 5.60 -19.73
N PRO A 335 -1.79 6.76 -20.12
CA PRO A 335 -0.83 6.85 -21.23
C PRO A 335 0.33 5.87 -21.02
N GLY A 336 0.74 5.18 -22.09
CA GLY A 336 1.82 4.19 -22.04
C GLY A 336 1.49 2.88 -21.30
N SER A 337 0.22 2.62 -20.99
CA SER A 337 -0.22 1.32 -20.43
C SER A 337 -0.33 0.21 -21.47
N LEU A 338 -0.31 0.52 -22.76
CA LEU A 338 -0.39 -0.46 -23.83
C LEU A 338 0.98 -0.99 -24.24
N VAL A 339 1.09 -2.31 -24.38
CA VAL A 339 2.31 -2.97 -24.81
C VAL A 339 2.37 -2.98 -26.34
N GLY A 340 3.44 -2.39 -26.91
CA GLY A 340 3.80 -2.60 -28.32
C GLY A 340 3.26 -1.60 -29.34
N ILE A 341 2.54 -0.55 -28.95
CA ILE A 341 2.01 0.48 -29.87
C ILE A 341 1.97 1.87 -29.19
N GLU A 342 2.20 2.92 -30.02
CA GLU A 342 1.88 4.29 -29.60
C GLU A 342 0.37 4.49 -29.48
N ASP A 343 -0.06 5.01 -28.36
CA ASP A 343 -1.47 5.19 -27.92
C ASP A 343 -2.36 5.98 -28.93
N SER A 344 -1.73 6.71 -29.84
CA SER A 344 -2.40 7.59 -30.82
C SER A 344 -3.10 6.87 -31.99
N SER A 345 -2.86 5.56 -32.17
CA SER A 345 -3.40 4.80 -33.33
C SER A 345 -4.71 4.07 -33.05
N LEU A 346 -5.16 3.98 -31.82
CA LEU A 346 -6.39 3.28 -31.44
C LEU A 346 -7.58 4.25 -31.33
N GLN A 347 -8.23 4.51 -32.46
CA GLN A 347 -9.55 5.12 -32.45
C GLN A 347 -10.60 4.05 -32.04
N VAL A 348 -10.95 4.09 -30.78
CA VAL A 348 -12.18 3.45 -30.31
C VAL A 348 -13.35 4.13 -31.06
N PRO A 349 -14.36 3.39 -31.58
CA PRO A 349 -15.56 4.00 -32.11
C PRO A 349 -16.18 4.90 -31.01
N THR A 350 -15.95 6.20 -31.13
CA THR A 350 -16.36 7.24 -30.16
C THR A 350 -17.86 7.27 -29.92
N GLU A 351 -18.63 6.92 -30.93
CA GLU A 351 -20.10 6.97 -30.90
C GLU A 351 -20.74 6.07 -29.82
N ILE A 352 -20.12 4.95 -29.49
CA ILE A 352 -20.64 3.99 -28.49
C ILE A 352 -20.19 4.37 -27.09
N LEU A 353 -19.04 5.04 -26.96
CA LEU A 353 -18.51 5.48 -25.67
C LEU A 353 -19.26 6.69 -25.12
N GLU A 354 -19.71 7.62 -26.01
CA GLU A 354 -20.29 8.91 -25.63
C GLU A 354 -21.60 8.81 -24.86
N GLU A 355 -22.39 7.73 -25.05
CA GLU A 355 -23.66 7.58 -24.33
C GLU A 355 -23.51 7.05 -22.89
N ARG A 356 -22.52 6.19 -22.60
CA ARG A 356 -22.48 5.44 -21.34
C ARG A 356 -21.09 5.38 -20.69
N GLY A 357 -20.04 5.75 -21.40
CA GLY A 357 -18.66 5.69 -20.94
C GLY A 357 -18.03 7.07 -20.81
N PHE A 358 -17.19 7.25 -19.80
CA PHE A 358 -16.28 8.38 -19.67
C PHE A 358 -14.86 7.86 -19.48
N ILE A 359 -13.93 8.32 -20.31
CA ILE A 359 -12.53 7.86 -20.26
C ILE A 359 -11.66 9.03 -19.85
N VAL A 360 -10.76 8.79 -18.90
CA VAL A 360 -9.74 9.75 -18.44
C VAL A 360 -8.38 9.10 -18.40
N GLU A 361 -7.33 9.88 -18.50
CA GLU A 361 -5.96 9.36 -18.36
C GLU A 361 -5.63 8.99 -16.92
N TRP A 362 -6.11 9.79 -15.96
CA TRP A 362 -5.98 9.54 -14.52
C TRP A 362 -7.11 10.22 -13.74
N ALA A 363 -7.57 9.60 -12.67
CA ALA A 363 -8.68 10.07 -11.86
C ALA A 363 -8.30 10.20 -10.37
N PRO A 364 -8.94 11.10 -9.61
CA PRO A 364 -8.84 11.15 -8.15
C PRO A 364 -9.58 9.96 -7.53
N GLN A 365 -8.94 8.79 -7.49
CA GLN A 365 -9.55 7.48 -7.20
C GLN A 365 -10.34 7.46 -5.89
N GLU A 366 -9.79 8.03 -4.80
CA GLU A 366 -10.49 8.07 -3.50
C GLU A 366 -11.80 8.87 -3.59
N GLU A 367 -11.81 10.01 -4.30
CA GLU A 367 -13.03 10.82 -4.51
C GLU A 367 -14.03 10.12 -5.44
N VAL A 368 -13.51 9.44 -6.47
CA VAL A 368 -14.35 8.65 -7.39
C VAL A 368 -15.03 7.52 -6.65
N LEU A 369 -14.30 6.72 -5.87
CA LEU A 369 -14.88 5.61 -5.10
C LEU A 369 -15.90 6.08 -4.05
N ALA A 370 -15.66 7.24 -3.43
CA ALA A 370 -16.60 7.86 -2.49
C ALA A 370 -17.82 8.49 -3.16
N HIS A 371 -17.84 8.59 -4.50
CA HIS A 371 -18.91 9.29 -5.19
C HIS A 371 -20.18 8.44 -5.25
N ARG A 372 -21.35 9.05 -4.95
CA ARG A 372 -22.65 8.38 -4.90
C ARG A 372 -23.06 7.61 -6.16
N ALA A 373 -22.52 7.98 -7.33
CA ALA A 373 -22.86 7.34 -8.60
C ALA A 373 -22.14 6.00 -8.79
N ILE A 374 -21.06 5.72 -8.01
CA ILE A 374 -20.29 4.49 -8.12
C ILE A 374 -21.03 3.35 -7.43
N GLY A 375 -21.25 2.26 -8.16
CA GLY A 375 -21.89 1.04 -7.68
C GLY A 375 -21.01 -0.20 -7.77
N GLY A 376 -19.84 -0.11 -8.41
CA GLY A 376 -18.87 -1.20 -8.53
C GLY A 376 -17.51 -0.72 -9.01
N PHE A 377 -16.49 -1.54 -8.79
CA PHE A 377 -15.12 -1.24 -9.17
C PHE A 377 -14.46 -2.43 -9.89
N LEU A 378 -14.20 -2.28 -11.20
CA LEU A 378 -13.36 -3.21 -11.96
C LEU A 378 -11.90 -2.83 -11.75
N THR A 379 -11.18 -3.66 -11.04
CA THR A 379 -9.85 -3.35 -10.51
C THR A 379 -8.84 -4.47 -10.77
N HIS A 380 -7.56 -4.10 -10.80
CA HIS A 380 -6.45 -5.06 -10.78
C HIS A 380 -6.22 -5.70 -9.39
N SER A 381 -6.98 -5.33 -8.37
CA SER A 381 -6.86 -5.82 -6.99
C SER A 381 -5.55 -5.45 -6.28
N GLY A 382 -4.89 -4.34 -6.64
CA GLY A 382 -3.79 -3.82 -5.84
C GLY A 382 -4.27 -3.39 -4.46
N TRP A 383 -3.45 -3.60 -3.41
CA TRP A 383 -3.90 -3.48 -2.02
C TRP A 383 -4.50 -2.12 -1.65
N ASN A 384 -3.87 -1.02 -2.09
CA ASN A 384 -4.42 0.32 -1.82
C ASN A 384 -5.82 0.48 -2.42
N SER A 385 -5.98 0.13 -3.70
CA SER A 385 -7.27 0.20 -4.39
C SER A 385 -8.33 -0.67 -3.74
N THR A 386 -7.94 -1.85 -3.26
CA THR A 386 -8.83 -2.76 -2.52
C THR A 386 -9.29 -2.15 -1.21
N LEU A 387 -8.38 -1.57 -0.41
CA LEU A 387 -8.74 -0.90 0.84
C LEU A 387 -9.60 0.35 0.61
N GLU A 388 -9.31 1.14 -0.42
CA GLU A 388 -10.10 2.32 -0.78
C GLU A 388 -11.53 1.90 -1.16
N SER A 389 -11.69 0.81 -1.92
CA SER A 389 -12.99 0.24 -2.26
C SER A 389 -13.75 -0.29 -1.03
N ILE A 390 -13.07 -1.01 -0.13
CA ILE A 390 -13.63 -1.53 1.12
C ILE A 390 -14.15 -0.38 2.00
N VAL A 391 -13.36 0.70 2.14
CA VAL A 391 -13.73 1.86 2.96
C VAL A 391 -15.00 2.52 2.46
N GLU A 392 -15.16 2.66 1.15
CA GLU A 392 -16.35 3.28 0.56
C GLU A 392 -17.51 2.27 0.33
N GLY A 393 -17.32 1.01 0.72
CA GLY A 393 -18.35 -0.03 0.60
C GLY A 393 -18.67 -0.43 -0.85
N VAL A 394 -17.73 -0.25 -1.77
CA VAL A 394 -17.91 -0.51 -3.20
C VAL A 394 -17.53 -1.95 -3.54
N PRO A 395 -18.44 -2.77 -4.10
CA PRO A 395 -18.13 -4.12 -4.56
C PRO A 395 -17.12 -4.13 -5.72
N MET A 396 -16.31 -5.21 -5.80
CA MET A 396 -15.22 -5.29 -6.76
C MET A 396 -15.39 -6.41 -7.78
N LEU A 397 -14.99 -6.14 -9.03
CA LEU A 397 -14.71 -7.13 -10.07
C LEU A 397 -13.19 -7.15 -10.27
N CYS A 398 -12.55 -8.26 -9.93
CA CYS A 398 -11.10 -8.36 -9.81
C CYS A 398 -10.47 -9.02 -11.04
N TRP A 399 -9.62 -8.28 -11.75
CA TRP A 399 -8.77 -8.80 -12.83
C TRP A 399 -7.29 -8.63 -12.46
N PRO A 400 -6.75 -9.56 -11.65
CA PRO A 400 -5.37 -9.46 -11.15
C PRO A 400 -4.36 -9.76 -12.25
N ASN A 401 -3.20 -9.10 -12.17
CA ASN A 401 -2.09 -9.30 -13.10
C ASN A 401 -0.89 -10.04 -12.46
N GLY A 402 -0.51 -9.65 -11.24
CA GLY A 402 0.64 -10.24 -10.56
C GLY A 402 0.84 -9.71 -9.14
N ILE A 403 2.01 -9.86 -8.60
CA ILE A 403 2.43 -9.44 -7.25
C ILE A 403 1.48 -10.04 -6.19
N ASP A 404 0.80 -9.23 -5.39
CA ASP A 404 -0.16 -9.61 -4.36
C ASP A 404 -1.61 -9.73 -4.88
N GLN A 405 -1.87 -9.24 -6.09
CA GLN A 405 -3.22 -9.10 -6.65
C GLN A 405 -3.95 -10.43 -6.80
N LEU A 406 -3.21 -11.51 -7.10
CA LEU A 406 -3.77 -12.85 -7.28
C LEU A 406 -4.34 -13.41 -5.97
N VAL A 407 -3.66 -13.19 -4.85
CA VAL A 407 -4.14 -13.57 -3.52
C VAL A 407 -5.33 -12.71 -3.14
N ILE A 408 -5.21 -11.38 -3.31
CA ILE A 408 -6.27 -10.42 -2.95
C ILE A 408 -7.57 -10.72 -3.70
N SER A 409 -7.50 -11.00 -5.02
CA SER A 409 -8.70 -11.29 -5.80
C SER A 409 -9.42 -12.54 -5.30
N ARG A 410 -8.67 -13.56 -4.82
CA ARG A 410 -9.25 -14.74 -4.14
C ARG A 410 -9.99 -14.35 -2.86
N PHE A 411 -9.38 -13.47 -2.05
CA PHE A 411 -10.01 -13.00 -0.82
C PHE A 411 -11.26 -12.18 -1.09
N VAL A 412 -11.25 -11.29 -2.08
CA VAL A 412 -12.42 -10.51 -2.50
C VAL A 412 -13.58 -11.41 -2.92
N GLY A 413 -13.29 -12.46 -3.73
CA GLY A 413 -14.33 -13.35 -4.27
C GLY A 413 -14.85 -14.37 -3.27
N ASP A 414 -13.97 -15.06 -2.57
CA ASP A 414 -14.31 -16.27 -1.83
C ASP A 414 -14.24 -16.12 -0.31
N VAL A 415 -13.35 -15.28 0.23
CA VAL A 415 -13.21 -15.09 1.68
C VAL A 415 -14.13 -13.97 2.15
N TRP A 416 -13.89 -12.74 1.68
CA TRP A 416 -14.74 -11.60 2.06
C TRP A 416 -16.08 -11.58 1.33
N LYS A 417 -16.14 -12.17 0.15
CA LYS A 417 -17.35 -12.29 -0.70
C LYS A 417 -17.98 -10.94 -1.00
N ILE A 418 -17.14 -9.93 -1.27
CA ILE A 418 -17.53 -8.55 -1.60
C ILE A 418 -17.37 -8.27 -3.09
N GLY A 419 -17.18 -9.31 -3.92
CA GLY A 419 -16.97 -9.14 -5.34
C GLY A 419 -16.79 -10.46 -6.08
N ILE A 420 -16.24 -10.36 -7.28
CA ILE A 420 -16.03 -11.47 -8.20
C ILE A 420 -14.56 -11.56 -8.58
N ASP A 421 -13.99 -12.76 -8.51
CA ASP A 421 -12.64 -13.08 -8.93
C ASP A 421 -12.63 -13.53 -10.41
N MET A 422 -12.19 -12.66 -11.29
CA MET A 422 -12.11 -12.92 -12.74
C MET A 422 -10.88 -13.74 -13.13
N LYS A 423 -9.80 -13.64 -12.34
CA LYS A 423 -8.48 -14.21 -12.64
C LYS A 423 -7.99 -13.81 -14.06
N ASP A 424 -7.45 -14.80 -14.77
CA ASP A 424 -6.82 -14.60 -16.09
C ASP A 424 -7.85 -14.50 -17.24
N LYS A 425 -9.15 -14.45 -16.95
CA LYS A 425 -10.19 -14.38 -17.98
C LYS A 425 -10.26 -12.99 -18.57
N CYS A 426 -10.09 -12.89 -19.86
CA CYS A 426 -10.21 -11.64 -20.61
C CYS A 426 -10.91 -11.90 -21.94
N ASP A 427 -12.23 -12.09 -21.87
CA ASP A 427 -13.12 -12.31 -23.00
C ASP A 427 -14.35 -11.43 -22.83
N ARG A 428 -14.80 -10.77 -23.90
CA ARG A 428 -15.89 -9.79 -23.86
C ARG A 428 -17.20 -10.33 -23.31
N VAL A 429 -17.51 -11.61 -23.60
CA VAL A 429 -18.75 -12.24 -23.12
C VAL A 429 -18.68 -12.50 -21.62
N VAL A 430 -17.52 -12.94 -21.15
CA VAL A 430 -17.24 -13.16 -19.72
C VAL A 430 -17.23 -11.84 -18.97
N ILE A 431 -16.60 -10.80 -19.52
CA ILE A 431 -16.58 -9.45 -18.93
C ILE A 431 -17.99 -8.87 -18.82
N GLU A 432 -18.78 -8.94 -19.91
CA GLU A 432 -20.17 -8.51 -19.93
C GLU A 432 -20.99 -9.20 -18.84
N ASP A 433 -20.89 -10.53 -18.76
CA ASP A 433 -21.64 -11.34 -17.80
C ASP A 433 -21.28 -11.02 -16.35
N MET A 434 -19.97 -10.90 -16.04
CA MET A 434 -19.49 -10.56 -14.69
C MET A 434 -19.82 -9.12 -14.28
N VAL A 435 -19.77 -8.16 -15.22
CA VAL A 435 -20.21 -6.78 -14.95
C VAL A 435 -21.70 -6.75 -14.63
N ARG A 436 -22.53 -7.48 -15.37
CA ARG A 436 -23.96 -7.61 -15.06
C ARG A 436 -24.21 -8.33 -13.74
N ASP A 437 -23.42 -9.32 -13.42
CA ASP A 437 -23.50 -10.02 -12.12
C ASP A 437 -23.24 -9.05 -10.97
N LEU A 438 -22.14 -8.30 -11.04
CA LEU A 438 -21.74 -7.36 -10.00
C LEU A 438 -22.75 -6.21 -9.86
N MET A 439 -23.13 -5.59 -10.98
CA MET A 439 -23.86 -4.32 -10.98
C MET A 439 -25.39 -4.48 -10.94
N VAL A 440 -25.90 -5.67 -11.33
CA VAL A 440 -27.34 -5.88 -11.50
C VAL A 440 -27.85 -7.10 -10.74
N ARG A 441 -27.37 -8.32 -11.09
CA ARG A 441 -27.99 -9.56 -10.62
C ARG A 441 -27.73 -9.88 -9.15
N ARG A 442 -26.48 -9.67 -8.67
CA ARG A 442 -26.03 -9.96 -7.31
C ARG A 442 -25.61 -8.73 -6.52
N ARG A 443 -25.94 -7.56 -7.02
CA ARG A 443 -25.54 -6.28 -6.46
C ARG A 443 -25.84 -6.18 -4.96
N ASP A 444 -27.08 -6.43 -4.54
CA ASP A 444 -27.50 -6.31 -3.14
C ASP A 444 -26.72 -7.24 -2.22
N GLU A 445 -26.34 -8.43 -2.72
CA GLU A 445 -25.54 -9.39 -1.99
C GLU A 445 -24.14 -8.84 -1.69
N PHE A 446 -23.47 -8.33 -2.73
CA PHE A 446 -22.11 -7.79 -2.61
C PHE A 446 -22.08 -6.48 -1.82
N SER A 447 -22.97 -5.55 -2.13
CA SER A 447 -23.07 -4.25 -1.45
C SER A 447 -23.32 -4.39 0.04
N LYS A 448 -24.20 -5.31 0.46
CA LYS A 448 -24.46 -5.57 1.89
C LYS A 448 -23.21 -6.04 2.65
N ARG A 449 -22.38 -6.87 2.02
CA ARG A 449 -21.14 -7.36 2.63
C ARG A 449 -20.05 -6.30 2.63
N ALA A 450 -19.91 -5.54 1.52
CA ALA A 450 -18.98 -4.44 1.40
C ALA A 450 -19.28 -3.33 2.44
N ASP A 451 -20.56 -2.98 2.61
CA ASP A 451 -21.01 -2.02 3.65
C ASP A 451 -20.68 -2.48 5.07
N ARG A 452 -20.75 -3.80 5.35
CA ARG A 452 -20.31 -4.33 6.64
C ARG A 452 -18.82 -4.10 6.89
N LEU A 453 -17.97 -4.39 5.89
CA LEU A 453 -16.52 -4.18 6.00
C LEU A 453 -16.17 -2.69 6.08
N SER A 454 -16.87 -1.84 5.35
CA SER A 454 -16.74 -0.38 5.45
C SER A 454 -16.99 0.12 6.88
N LYS A 455 -18.08 -0.35 7.51
CA LYS A 455 -18.40 -0.01 8.90
C LYS A 455 -17.34 -0.52 9.88
N SER A 456 -16.81 -1.73 9.67
CA SER A 456 -15.74 -2.28 10.50
C SER A 456 -14.45 -1.49 10.34
N ALA A 457 -14.07 -1.12 9.10
CA ALA A 457 -12.93 -0.24 8.83
C ALA A 457 -13.07 1.12 9.54
N ALA A 458 -14.26 1.72 9.47
CA ALA A 458 -14.55 2.98 10.17
C ALA A 458 -14.45 2.85 11.68
N GLN A 459 -14.87 1.72 12.26
CA GLN A 459 -14.75 1.45 13.70
C GLN A 459 -13.29 1.26 14.11
N ALA A 460 -12.47 0.57 13.29
CA ALA A 460 -11.08 0.29 13.61
C ALA A 460 -10.21 1.54 13.78
N VAL A 461 -10.48 2.61 13.00
CA VAL A 461 -9.69 3.85 13.03
C VAL A 461 -10.19 4.87 14.07
N ARG A 462 -11.36 4.67 14.65
CA ARG A 462 -11.89 5.54 15.72
C ARG A 462 -11.08 5.36 17.00
N GLU A 463 -11.19 6.33 17.90
CA GLU A 463 -10.59 6.25 19.24
C GLU A 463 -11.01 4.96 19.96
N GLY A 464 -10.02 4.19 20.43
CA GLY A 464 -10.22 2.87 21.05
C GLY A 464 -10.36 1.71 20.07
N GLY A 465 -10.42 1.94 18.74
CA GLY A 465 -10.43 0.88 17.73
C GLY A 465 -9.06 0.22 17.55
N SER A 466 -9.03 -0.93 16.86
CA SER A 466 -7.79 -1.73 16.70
C SER A 466 -6.66 -0.96 16.02
N SER A 467 -6.96 -0.28 14.91
CA SER A 467 -5.96 0.49 14.15
C SER A 467 -5.49 1.75 14.90
N TRP A 468 -6.40 2.38 15.66
CA TRP A 468 -6.04 3.49 16.54
C TRP A 468 -5.08 3.03 17.64
N GLN A 469 -5.34 1.89 18.29
CA GLN A 469 -4.46 1.29 19.31
C GLN A 469 -3.13 0.86 18.68
N GLY A 470 -3.14 0.26 17.49
CA GLY A 470 -1.95 -0.13 16.74
C GLY A 470 -1.00 1.04 16.49
N LEU A 471 -1.55 2.17 16.03
CA LEU A 471 -0.78 3.40 15.82
C LEU A 471 -0.18 3.97 17.12
N HIS A 472 -0.96 3.98 18.22
CA HIS A 472 -0.47 4.47 19.50
C HIS A 472 0.66 3.60 20.04
N ARG A 473 0.53 2.26 19.92
CA ARG A 473 1.59 1.32 20.28
C ARG A 473 2.85 1.56 19.44
N LEU A 474 2.71 1.69 18.12
CA LEU A 474 3.84 2.01 17.25
C LEU A 474 4.59 3.27 17.70
N ILE A 475 3.88 4.36 17.99
CA ILE A 475 4.48 5.62 18.43
C ILE A 475 5.20 5.45 19.78
N GLN A 476 4.63 4.70 20.71
CA GLN A 476 5.28 4.41 22.00
C GLN A 476 6.56 3.58 21.79
N ASP A 477 6.50 2.53 20.99
CA ASP A 477 7.65 1.66 20.75
C ASP A 477 8.79 2.40 20.02
N ILE A 478 8.48 3.31 19.09
CA ILE A 478 9.48 4.20 18.48
C ILE A 478 10.20 5.04 19.56
N LYS A 479 9.49 5.53 20.57
CA LYS A 479 10.11 6.27 21.67
C LYS A 479 11.04 5.39 22.53
N PHE A 480 10.67 4.12 22.73
CA PHE A 480 11.50 3.15 23.47
C PHE A 480 12.72 2.68 22.68
N MET A 481 12.63 2.45 21.38
CA MET A 481 13.76 2.07 20.51
C MET A 481 14.96 3.00 20.69
N ARG A 482 14.73 4.29 20.91
CA ARG A 482 15.75 5.28 21.18
C ARG A 482 16.57 4.98 22.45
N LEU A 483 15.94 4.47 23.50
CA LEU A 483 16.62 4.21 24.78
C LEU A 483 17.63 3.06 24.64
N GLN A 484 17.38 2.10 23.77
CA GLN A 484 18.29 0.97 23.50
C GLN A 484 19.55 1.42 22.76
N VAL A 485 19.42 2.26 21.73
CA VAL A 485 20.57 2.79 20.96
C VAL A 485 21.53 3.57 21.87
N HIS A 486 21.03 4.30 22.86
CA HIS A 486 21.88 5.09 23.79
C HIS A 486 22.53 4.25 24.89
N SER A 487 21.94 3.10 25.27
CA SER A 487 22.52 2.23 26.30
C SER A 487 23.71 1.40 25.79
N GLU A 488 23.79 1.13 24.50
CA GLU A 488 24.88 0.36 23.88
C GLU A 488 26.06 1.24 23.45
N THR A 489 25.89 2.57 23.36
CA THR A 489 26.94 3.51 22.91
C THR A 489 27.75 4.11 24.06
N VAL A 490 27.43 3.85 25.32
CA VAL A 490 28.25 4.26 26.49
C VAL A 490 29.23 3.12 26.81
N PRO A 491 30.53 3.24 26.48
CA PRO A 491 31.53 2.26 26.92
C PRO A 491 31.56 2.22 28.44
N LYS A 492 31.53 1.01 29.01
CA LYS A 492 31.79 0.80 30.45
C LYS A 492 33.22 1.10 30.79
#